data_c46ba22358bd665a960da90b33cda023
#
_entry.id   c46ba22358bd665a960da90b33cda023
#
_cell.length_a   1.000
_cell.length_b   1.000
_cell.length_c   1.000
_cell.angle_alpha   90.00
_cell.angle_beta   90.00
_cell.angle_gamma   90.00
#
_symmetry.space_group_name_H-M   'P 1'
#
loop_
_entity.id
_entity.type
_entity.pdbx_description
1 polymer ?
#
loop_
_entity_poly.entity_id
_entity_poly.type
_entity_poly.pdbx_seq_one_letter_code
_entity_poly.pdbx_strand_id
1 'polypeptide(L)'
;QTHRLVAHQFDQGQEMHAELLKVWENRKDEVGYLGNALYSMVTTLKAHIADLKATTAAKERIEGEMSAARAIQMGMLPHNFGEPAPGARFDLHAVLEPAKAVGGDLFDFFPLDEHRLFFLIGDVSDKGVAAALFMAVTKTLFAVEAKRDSASVGGIMERVNHSLCENNPEGMFVTVFAGILDLRTGEISFSDGGHELPFLLRHDGGAAMIEKKKGGLVLGFVAESVYRNDLIQLQPGEGLVIYTDGVTEAMNGDHELFNATRLGDSLAAISPDCSARTVIDRVMNSVRAFVGEHPQSDDITLLALRWHGPSGNGPPAAD
;
A
#
# COMPACT_ATOMS: atom_id res chain seq x y z
N GLN A 1 8.58 32.72 15.28
CA GLN A 1 9.19 34.04 15.24
C GLN A 1 10.46 34.13 16.11
N THR A 2 10.52 33.53 17.29
CA THR A 2 11.67 33.55 18.21
C THR A 2 12.93 32.90 17.62
N HIS A 3 12.77 31.77 16.88
CA HIS A 3 13.89 31.10 16.21
C HIS A 3 14.54 31.93 15.08
N ARG A 4 13.77 32.73 14.35
CA ARG A 4 14.31 33.61 13.31
C ARG A 4 15.08 34.80 13.87
N LEU A 5 14.65 35.35 15.00
CA LEU A 5 15.33 36.47 15.68
C LEU A 5 16.68 36.04 16.28
N VAL A 6 16.74 34.85 16.89
CA VAL A 6 17.97 34.29 17.44
C VAL A 6 18.98 33.98 16.33
N ALA A 7 18.53 33.43 15.19
CA ALA A 7 19.39 33.16 14.04
C ALA A 7 19.97 34.46 13.44
N HIS A 8 19.20 35.55 13.35
CA HIS A 8 19.65 36.81 12.80
C HIS A 8 20.64 37.51 13.73
N GLN A 9 20.47 37.46 15.06
CA GLN A 9 21.44 38.00 16.02
C GLN A 9 22.72 37.17 16.07
N PHE A 10 22.63 35.87 15.85
CA PHE A 10 23.79 34.96 15.78
C PHE A 10 24.63 35.25 14.53
N ASP A 11 24.02 35.51 13.37
CA ASP A 11 24.70 35.84 12.10
C ASP A 11 25.45 37.17 12.18
N GLN A 12 24.85 38.25 12.73
CA GLN A 12 25.52 39.57 12.87
C GLN A 12 26.66 39.54 13.87
N GLY A 13 26.51 38.79 14.98
CA GLY A 13 27.60 38.62 15.96
C GLY A 13 28.79 37.82 15.41
N GLN A 14 28.53 36.88 14.49
CA GLN A 14 29.56 36.05 13.90
C GLN A 14 30.43 36.76 12.87
N GLU A 15 29.89 37.68 12.07
CA GLU A 15 30.69 38.47 11.14
C GLU A 15 31.71 39.38 11.89
N MET A 16 31.27 39.97 12.96
CA MET A 16 32.13 40.86 13.78
C MET A 16 33.23 40.03 14.50
N HIS A 17 32.94 38.82 14.97
CA HIS A 17 33.94 37.93 15.58
C HIS A 17 34.94 37.38 14.57
N ALA A 18 34.54 37.08 13.34
CA ALA A 18 35.45 36.58 12.31
C ALA A 18 36.46 37.66 11.86
N GLU A 19 36.07 38.92 11.77
CA GLU A 19 36.98 40.03 11.49
C GLU A 19 37.96 40.29 12.63
N LEU A 20 37.51 40.20 13.88
CA LEU A 20 38.40 40.36 15.05
C LEU A 20 39.44 39.20 15.12
N LEU A 21 39.10 38.00 14.73
CA LEU A 21 40.04 36.87 14.71
C LEU A 21 41.11 37.00 13.61
N LYS A 22 40.81 37.64 12.47
CA LYS A 22 41.82 37.95 11.42
C LYS A 22 42.98 38.81 11.89
N VAL A 23 42.78 39.67 12.90
CA VAL A 23 43.82 40.51 13.48
C VAL A 23 44.95 39.68 14.13
N TRP A 24 44.70 38.41 14.46
CA TRP A 24 45.66 37.53 15.11
C TRP A 24 46.45 36.64 14.14
N GLU A 25 46.09 36.63 12.83
CA GLU A 25 46.69 35.78 11.79
C GLU A 25 48.20 36.03 11.57
N ASN A 26 48.67 37.23 11.88
CA ASN A 26 50.07 37.62 11.68
C ASN A 26 50.99 37.45 12.92
N ARG A 27 50.45 36.95 14.04
CA ARG A 27 51.25 36.73 15.26
C ARG A 27 51.90 35.36 15.25
N LYS A 28 53.21 35.29 15.58
CA LYS A 28 53.97 34.07 15.64
C LYS A 28 54.21 33.58 17.08
N ASP A 29 53.37 34.02 18.00
CA ASP A 29 53.39 33.60 19.41
C ASP A 29 52.22 32.64 19.70
N GLU A 30 52.13 32.11 20.92
CA GLU A 30 51.08 31.19 21.39
C GLU A 30 49.66 31.74 21.20
N VAL A 31 49.53 33.03 21.27
CA VAL A 31 48.25 33.73 21.08
C VAL A 31 47.82 33.71 19.59
N GLY A 32 48.79 33.87 18.68
CA GLY A 32 48.58 33.70 17.24
C GLY A 32 48.16 32.29 16.85
N TYR A 33 48.82 31.29 17.40
CA TYR A 33 48.43 29.88 17.19
C TYR A 33 47.00 29.57 17.67
N LEU A 34 46.63 30.07 18.87
CA LEU A 34 45.27 29.93 19.40
C LEU A 34 44.23 30.67 18.54
N GLY A 35 44.55 31.89 18.08
CA GLY A 35 43.69 32.67 17.19
C GLY A 35 43.40 31.94 15.85
N ASN A 36 44.46 31.39 15.22
CA ASN A 36 44.34 30.61 13.99
C ASN A 36 43.52 29.34 14.19
N ALA A 37 43.71 28.63 15.30
CA ALA A 37 42.92 27.43 15.62
C ALA A 37 41.45 27.76 15.81
N LEU A 38 41.12 28.85 16.53
CA LEU A 38 39.76 29.32 16.71
C LEU A 38 39.13 29.80 15.40
N TYR A 39 39.87 30.50 14.55
CA TYR A 39 39.38 30.89 13.23
C TYR A 39 39.05 29.71 12.35
N SER A 40 39.96 28.72 12.28
CA SER A 40 39.72 27.49 11.54
C SER A 40 38.49 26.75 12.08
N MET A 41 38.34 26.62 13.40
CA MET A 41 37.17 25.98 14.03
C MET A 41 35.88 26.71 13.70
N VAL A 42 35.83 28.04 13.79
CA VAL A 42 34.66 28.86 13.46
C VAL A 42 34.29 28.70 11.97
N THR A 43 35.30 28.76 11.09
CA THR A 43 35.07 28.59 9.65
C THR A 43 34.50 27.19 9.31
N THR A 44 35.11 26.17 9.89
CA THR A 44 34.61 24.77 9.73
C THR A 44 33.20 24.61 10.26
N LEU A 45 32.90 25.18 11.44
CA LEU A 45 31.55 25.13 12.03
C LEU A 45 30.54 25.85 11.15
N LYS A 46 30.88 27.03 10.59
CA LYS A 46 30.02 27.74 9.65
C LYS A 46 29.71 26.91 8.40
N ALA A 47 30.73 26.24 7.82
CA ALA A 47 30.55 25.39 6.68
C ALA A 47 29.60 24.21 7.01
N HIS A 48 29.77 23.54 8.14
CA HIS A 48 28.89 22.45 8.58
C HIS A 48 27.45 22.93 8.82
N ILE A 49 27.26 24.11 9.44
CA ILE A 49 25.90 24.66 9.66
C ILE A 49 25.23 24.99 8.32
N ALA A 50 25.97 25.52 7.35
CA ALA A 50 25.43 25.83 6.02
C ALA A 50 25.04 24.53 5.28
N ASP A 51 25.88 23.49 5.34
CA ASP A 51 25.61 22.17 4.76
C ASP A 51 24.38 21.49 5.40
N LEU A 52 24.30 21.49 6.74
CA LEU A 52 23.15 20.99 7.46
C LEU A 52 21.86 21.72 7.08
N LYS A 53 21.88 23.05 6.99
CA LYS A 53 20.72 23.85 6.55
C LYS A 53 20.29 23.48 5.12
N ALA A 54 21.24 23.34 4.20
CA ALA A 54 20.97 22.96 2.82
C ALA A 54 20.37 21.54 2.73
N THR A 55 20.96 20.58 3.46
CA THR A 55 20.47 19.20 3.52
C THR A 55 19.08 19.12 4.13
N THR A 56 18.81 19.86 5.21
CA THR A 56 17.48 19.88 5.84
C THR A 56 16.44 20.47 4.88
N ALA A 57 16.73 21.59 4.23
CA ALA A 57 15.83 22.19 3.26
C ALA A 57 15.55 21.26 2.04
N ALA A 58 16.57 20.55 1.55
CA ALA A 58 16.41 19.57 0.49
C ALA A 58 15.52 18.40 0.94
N LYS A 59 15.73 17.90 2.17
CA LYS A 59 14.91 16.83 2.76
C LYS A 59 13.44 17.27 2.91
N GLU A 60 13.17 18.44 3.48
CA GLU A 60 11.81 18.98 3.63
C GLU A 60 11.09 19.12 2.28
N ARG A 61 11.82 19.53 1.24
CA ARG A 61 11.27 19.62 -0.11
C ARG A 61 10.90 18.25 -0.65
N ILE A 62 11.78 17.25 -0.54
CA ILE A 62 11.53 15.88 -0.99
C ILE A 62 10.35 15.28 -0.24
N GLU A 63 10.26 15.47 1.08
CA GLU A 63 9.14 15.01 1.90
C GLU A 63 7.80 15.65 1.44
N GLY A 64 7.81 16.92 1.08
CA GLY A 64 6.64 17.60 0.52
C GLY A 64 6.22 17.05 -0.84
N GLU A 65 7.16 16.79 -1.75
CA GLU A 65 6.90 16.19 -3.05
C GLU A 65 6.37 14.74 -2.90
N MET A 66 6.91 13.96 -1.96
CA MET A 66 6.44 12.60 -1.67
C MET A 66 5.03 12.58 -1.04
N SER A 67 4.73 13.55 -0.17
CA SER A 67 3.39 13.70 0.40
C SER A 67 2.34 13.99 -0.69
N ALA A 68 2.68 14.85 -1.65
CA ALA A 68 1.81 15.12 -2.80
C ALA A 68 1.62 13.87 -3.68
N ALA A 69 2.70 13.13 -3.96
CA ALA A 69 2.63 11.87 -4.71
C ALA A 69 1.73 10.84 -4.01
N ARG A 70 1.84 10.71 -2.67
CA ARG A 70 0.96 9.85 -1.86
C ARG A 70 -0.51 10.26 -2.00
N ALA A 71 -0.81 11.55 -1.90
CA ALA A 71 -2.19 12.03 -2.02
C ALA A 71 -2.80 11.70 -3.40
N ILE A 72 -2.00 11.82 -4.47
CA ILE A 72 -2.42 11.44 -5.82
C ILE A 72 -2.65 9.93 -5.90
N GLN A 73 -1.71 9.11 -5.43
CA GLN A 73 -1.80 7.65 -5.45
C GLN A 73 -3.02 7.15 -4.69
N MET A 74 -3.20 7.61 -3.46
CA MET A 74 -4.37 7.24 -2.64
C MET A 74 -5.68 7.72 -3.29
N GLY A 75 -5.68 8.89 -3.94
CA GLY A 75 -6.83 9.40 -4.70
C GLY A 75 -7.20 8.58 -5.94
N MET A 76 -6.30 7.73 -6.44
CA MET A 76 -6.60 6.80 -7.54
C MET A 76 -7.35 5.54 -7.06
N LEU A 77 -7.27 5.19 -5.78
CA LEU A 77 -7.97 4.04 -5.22
C LEU A 77 -9.45 4.36 -5.00
N PRO A 78 -10.34 3.36 -5.06
CA PRO A 78 -11.74 3.56 -4.72
C PRO A 78 -11.90 3.98 -3.26
N HIS A 79 -12.68 5.05 -3.01
CA HIS A 79 -12.97 5.54 -1.65
C HIS A 79 -14.44 5.37 -1.25
N ASN A 80 -15.33 5.19 -2.24
CA ASN A 80 -16.75 5.02 -2.00
C ASN A 80 -17.10 3.53 -1.96
N PHE A 81 -17.02 2.96 -0.77
CA PHE A 81 -17.45 1.59 -0.55
C PHE A 81 -19.00 1.48 -0.42
N GLY A 82 -19.70 2.62 -0.27
CA GLY A 82 -21.11 2.67 0.10
C GLY A 82 -21.35 2.05 1.47
N GLU A 83 -22.19 2.63 2.30
CA GLU A 83 -22.74 1.84 3.40
C GLU A 83 -23.67 0.79 2.77
N PRO A 84 -23.63 -0.48 3.24
CA PRO A 84 -24.53 -1.49 2.71
C PRO A 84 -25.98 -1.00 2.94
N ALA A 85 -26.60 -0.57 1.86
CA ALA A 85 -28.00 -0.17 1.91
C ALA A 85 -28.85 -1.37 2.34
N PRO A 86 -29.94 -1.20 3.08
CA PRO A 86 -30.90 -2.26 3.35
C PRO A 86 -31.30 -2.94 2.03
N GLY A 87 -31.06 -4.24 1.90
CA GLY A 87 -31.29 -4.97 0.67
C GLY A 87 -30.15 -4.95 -0.33
N ALA A 88 -28.93 -4.50 0.04
CA ALA A 88 -27.75 -4.64 -0.79
C ALA A 88 -27.42 -6.12 -1.04
N ARG A 89 -27.09 -6.47 -2.29
CA ARG A 89 -26.72 -7.85 -2.66
C ARG A 89 -25.31 -8.22 -2.24
N PHE A 90 -24.47 -7.26 -1.98
CA PHE A 90 -23.08 -7.45 -1.52
C PHE A 90 -22.65 -6.30 -0.62
N ASP A 91 -21.60 -6.54 0.13
CA ASP A 91 -20.86 -5.59 0.93
C ASP A 91 -19.38 -5.75 0.62
N LEU A 92 -18.66 -4.65 0.43
CA LEU A 92 -17.24 -4.65 0.10
C LEU A 92 -16.54 -3.52 0.85
N HIS A 93 -15.39 -3.83 1.45
CA HIS A 93 -14.50 -2.85 2.04
C HIS A 93 -13.04 -3.20 1.75
N ALA A 94 -12.20 -2.19 1.62
CA ALA A 94 -10.76 -2.39 1.45
C ALA A 94 -9.97 -1.31 2.17
N VAL A 95 -8.74 -1.62 2.55
CA VAL A 95 -7.77 -0.70 3.16
C VAL A 95 -6.41 -0.93 2.53
N LEU A 96 -5.65 0.15 2.39
CA LEU A 96 -4.24 0.12 2.02
C LEU A 96 -3.48 1.07 2.96
N GLU A 97 -2.51 0.52 3.70
CA GLU A 97 -1.59 1.26 4.56
C GLU A 97 -0.16 1.14 4.00
N PRO A 98 0.36 2.15 3.29
CA PRO A 98 1.71 2.09 2.74
C PRO A 98 2.78 2.12 3.83
N ALA A 99 3.84 1.30 3.69
CA ALA A 99 5.01 1.30 4.58
C ALA A 99 5.90 2.53 4.38
N LYS A 100 5.92 3.08 3.18
CA LYS A 100 6.67 4.29 2.80
C LYS A 100 5.73 5.42 2.41
N ALA A 101 6.29 6.51 1.91
CA ALA A 101 5.51 7.64 1.43
C ALA A 101 4.54 7.23 0.30
N VAL A 102 4.98 6.36 -0.61
CA VAL A 102 4.17 5.75 -1.68
C VAL A 102 4.45 4.26 -1.73
N GLY A 103 3.48 3.44 -2.13
CA GLY A 103 3.53 1.99 -2.13
C GLY A 103 3.36 1.35 -3.51
N GLY A 104 3.62 0.03 -3.59
CA GLY A 104 3.40 -0.80 -4.76
C GLY A 104 2.02 -1.46 -4.79
N ASP A 105 1.41 -1.61 -3.64
CA ASP A 105 0.12 -2.26 -3.49
C ASP A 105 -1.01 -1.53 -4.21
N LEU A 106 -1.98 -2.29 -4.68
CA LEU A 106 -3.20 -1.76 -5.30
C LEU A 106 -4.41 -2.63 -5.00
N PHE A 107 -5.55 -2.01 -4.99
CA PHE A 107 -6.85 -2.67 -5.13
C PHE A 107 -7.76 -1.85 -6.03
N ASP A 108 -8.72 -2.52 -6.67
CA ASP A 108 -9.78 -1.84 -7.39
C ASP A 108 -11.06 -2.69 -7.38
N PHE A 109 -12.20 -2.04 -7.51
CA PHE A 109 -13.48 -2.68 -7.74
C PHE A 109 -14.44 -1.71 -8.42
N PHE A 110 -15.23 -2.23 -9.32
CA PHE A 110 -16.26 -1.45 -10.01
C PHE A 110 -17.31 -2.38 -10.63
N PRO A 111 -18.56 -1.93 -10.79
CA PRO A 111 -19.55 -2.68 -11.53
C PRO A 111 -19.18 -2.73 -13.02
N LEU A 112 -19.24 -3.93 -13.59
CA LEU A 112 -19.16 -4.13 -15.05
C LEU A 112 -20.51 -3.88 -15.71
N ASP A 113 -21.56 -4.30 -15.02
CA ASP A 113 -22.97 -4.09 -15.38
C ASP A 113 -23.85 -4.20 -14.11
N GLU A 114 -25.16 -4.28 -14.30
CA GLU A 114 -26.15 -4.37 -13.21
C GLU A 114 -26.01 -5.64 -12.33
N HIS A 115 -25.32 -6.66 -12.84
CA HIS A 115 -25.23 -7.98 -12.21
C HIS A 115 -23.83 -8.45 -11.89
N ARG A 116 -22.79 -7.79 -12.42
CA ARG A 116 -21.41 -8.24 -12.28
C ARG A 116 -20.53 -7.18 -11.66
N LEU A 117 -19.79 -7.57 -10.62
CA LEU A 117 -18.81 -6.75 -9.94
C LEU A 117 -17.42 -7.28 -10.23
N PHE A 118 -16.56 -6.46 -10.82
CA PHE A 118 -15.13 -6.72 -10.95
C PHE A 118 -14.41 -6.27 -9.67
N PHE A 119 -13.42 -7.04 -9.24
CA PHE A 119 -12.52 -6.67 -8.15
C PHE A 119 -11.12 -7.22 -8.40
N LEU A 120 -10.12 -6.54 -7.86
CA LEU A 120 -8.73 -6.99 -7.87
C LEU A 120 -7.97 -6.49 -6.65
N ILE A 121 -6.90 -7.20 -6.31
CA ILE A 121 -5.82 -6.78 -5.43
C ILE A 121 -4.50 -7.18 -6.08
N GLY A 122 -3.45 -6.44 -5.85
CA GLY A 122 -2.12 -6.76 -6.38
C GLY A 122 -1.02 -6.06 -5.60
N ASP A 123 0.18 -6.59 -5.75
CA ASP A 123 1.39 -6.07 -5.16
C ASP A 123 2.50 -6.03 -6.21
N VAL A 124 3.10 -4.85 -6.39
CA VAL A 124 4.18 -4.59 -7.34
C VAL A 124 5.52 -4.87 -6.68
N SER A 125 6.38 -5.60 -7.39
CA SER A 125 7.77 -5.78 -6.99
C SER A 125 8.45 -4.44 -6.72
N ASP A 126 9.41 -4.40 -5.77
CA ASP A 126 10.08 -3.19 -5.32
C ASP A 126 9.17 -2.21 -4.53
N LYS A 127 9.74 -1.09 -4.10
CA LYS A 127 9.07 -0.10 -3.24
C LYS A 127 9.45 1.33 -3.63
N GLY A 128 8.54 2.25 -3.37
CA GLY A 128 8.76 3.67 -3.62
C GLY A 128 8.20 4.13 -4.96
N VAL A 129 8.79 5.18 -5.55
CA VAL A 129 8.18 5.90 -6.69
C VAL A 129 8.01 5.02 -7.92
N ALA A 130 8.99 4.15 -8.23
CA ALA A 130 8.90 3.26 -9.40
C ALA A 130 7.72 2.28 -9.26
N ALA A 131 7.61 1.63 -8.10
CA ALA A 131 6.49 0.73 -7.80
C ALA A 131 5.14 1.45 -7.83
N ALA A 132 5.06 2.66 -7.28
CA ALA A 132 3.84 3.47 -7.30
C ALA A 132 3.39 3.84 -8.72
N LEU A 133 4.33 4.14 -9.62
CA LEU A 133 4.01 4.42 -11.03
C LEU A 133 3.55 3.15 -11.77
N PHE A 134 4.23 2.02 -11.55
CA PHE A 134 3.85 0.75 -12.15
C PHE A 134 2.47 0.27 -11.65
N MET A 135 2.18 0.48 -10.36
CA MET A 135 0.86 0.27 -9.76
C MET A 135 -0.23 1.07 -10.48
N ALA A 136 0.00 2.38 -10.69
CA ALA A 136 -0.96 3.25 -11.34
C ALA A 136 -1.26 2.83 -12.79
N VAL A 137 -0.22 2.40 -13.53
CA VAL A 137 -0.35 1.84 -14.88
C VAL A 137 -1.15 0.53 -14.82
N THR A 138 -0.76 -0.40 -13.96
CA THR A 138 -1.42 -1.70 -13.78
C THR A 138 -2.92 -1.54 -13.48
N LYS A 139 -3.26 -0.72 -12.48
CA LYS A 139 -4.65 -0.41 -12.13
C LYS A 139 -5.44 0.13 -13.32
N THR A 140 -4.85 1.08 -14.04
CA THR A 140 -5.51 1.70 -15.19
C THR A 140 -5.77 0.70 -16.31
N LEU A 141 -4.79 -0.15 -16.62
CA LEU A 141 -4.93 -1.20 -17.63
C LEU A 141 -6.05 -2.19 -17.25
N PHE A 142 -6.11 -2.65 -15.99
CA PHE A 142 -7.20 -3.51 -15.55
C PHE A 142 -8.57 -2.84 -15.71
N ALA A 143 -8.71 -1.58 -15.32
CA ALA A 143 -9.96 -0.85 -15.45
C ALA A 143 -10.42 -0.68 -16.92
N VAL A 144 -9.48 -0.49 -17.84
CA VAL A 144 -9.76 -0.37 -19.28
C VAL A 144 -10.12 -1.74 -19.89
N GLU A 145 -9.27 -2.76 -19.65
CA GLU A 145 -9.45 -4.07 -20.27
C GLU A 145 -10.67 -4.83 -19.73
N ALA A 146 -10.98 -4.71 -18.44
CA ALA A 146 -12.17 -5.32 -17.87
C ALA A 146 -13.47 -4.70 -18.40
N LYS A 147 -13.50 -3.39 -18.65
CA LYS A 147 -14.65 -2.69 -19.24
C LYS A 147 -14.79 -2.95 -20.75
N ARG A 148 -13.66 -3.20 -21.43
CA ARG A 148 -13.64 -3.50 -22.86
C ARG A 148 -14.17 -4.90 -23.17
N ASP A 149 -13.70 -5.90 -22.45
CA ASP A 149 -14.10 -7.29 -22.60
C ASP A 149 -13.97 -8.03 -21.27
N SER A 150 -15.10 -8.29 -20.63
CA SER A 150 -15.24 -8.98 -19.33
C SER A 150 -15.70 -10.43 -19.48
N ALA A 151 -15.52 -11.07 -20.62
CA ALA A 151 -15.93 -12.44 -20.82
C ALA A 151 -15.08 -13.43 -19.99
N SER A 152 -13.81 -13.09 -19.71
CA SER A 152 -12.87 -13.97 -19.02
C SER A 152 -11.87 -13.12 -18.20
N VAL A 153 -11.77 -13.41 -16.91
CA VAL A 153 -10.76 -12.76 -16.03
C VAL A 153 -9.34 -13.10 -16.49
N GLY A 154 -9.08 -14.35 -16.84
CA GLY A 154 -7.78 -14.75 -17.40
C GLY A 154 -7.45 -14.00 -18.68
N GLY A 155 -8.42 -13.82 -19.58
CA GLY A 155 -8.22 -13.03 -20.81
C GLY A 155 -7.96 -11.55 -20.51
N ILE A 156 -8.56 -10.96 -19.47
CA ILE A 156 -8.22 -9.61 -18.99
C ILE A 156 -6.75 -9.57 -18.55
N MET A 157 -6.34 -10.54 -17.72
CA MET A 157 -4.97 -10.60 -17.20
C MET A 157 -3.94 -10.81 -18.31
N GLU A 158 -4.24 -11.62 -19.34
CA GLU A 158 -3.36 -11.82 -20.51
C GLU A 158 -3.13 -10.51 -21.27
N ARG A 159 -4.19 -9.74 -21.52
CA ARG A 159 -4.07 -8.44 -22.21
C ARG A 159 -3.33 -7.40 -21.39
N VAL A 160 -3.59 -7.34 -20.07
CA VAL A 160 -2.86 -6.46 -19.16
C VAL A 160 -1.38 -6.84 -19.08
N ASN A 161 -1.09 -8.14 -18.92
CA ASN A 161 0.27 -8.67 -18.88
C ASN A 161 1.06 -8.32 -20.15
N HIS A 162 0.44 -8.52 -21.33
CA HIS A 162 1.07 -8.17 -22.60
C HIS A 162 1.43 -6.68 -22.66
N SER A 163 0.49 -5.80 -22.29
CA SER A 163 0.72 -4.35 -22.26
C SER A 163 1.78 -3.93 -21.23
N LEU A 164 1.85 -4.58 -20.07
CA LEU A 164 2.89 -4.33 -19.08
C LEU A 164 4.27 -4.73 -19.59
N CYS A 165 4.40 -5.89 -20.26
CA CYS A 165 5.67 -6.36 -20.80
C CYS A 165 6.22 -5.49 -21.92
N GLU A 166 5.38 -4.87 -22.75
CA GLU A 166 5.81 -4.01 -23.88
C GLU A 166 6.62 -2.79 -23.45
N ASN A 167 6.35 -2.23 -22.26
CA ASN A 167 6.95 -0.98 -21.79
C ASN A 167 7.53 -1.13 -20.37
N ASN A 168 8.34 -2.16 -20.15
CA ASN A 168 8.90 -2.52 -18.84
C ASN A 168 10.43 -2.62 -18.87
N PRO A 169 11.16 -1.52 -19.06
CA PRO A 169 12.62 -1.53 -19.14
C PRO A 169 13.30 -1.95 -17.83
N GLU A 170 12.66 -1.72 -16.69
CA GLU A 170 13.21 -2.06 -15.37
C GLU A 170 12.91 -3.50 -14.95
N GLY A 171 12.13 -4.25 -15.75
CA GLY A 171 11.77 -5.64 -15.44
C GLY A 171 10.88 -5.79 -14.20
N MET A 172 10.07 -4.79 -13.89
CA MET A 172 9.13 -4.84 -12.77
C MET A 172 8.01 -5.84 -13.05
N PHE A 173 7.46 -6.40 -12.00
CA PHE A 173 6.32 -7.31 -12.09
C PHE A 173 5.30 -7.00 -11.00
N VAL A 174 4.11 -7.55 -11.16
CA VAL A 174 3.04 -7.41 -10.18
C VAL A 174 2.36 -8.76 -9.96
N THR A 175 2.17 -9.11 -8.68
CA THR A 175 1.27 -10.21 -8.31
C THR A 175 -0.15 -9.70 -8.32
N VAL A 176 -1.11 -10.47 -8.82
CA VAL A 176 -2.51 -10.04 -8.90
C VAL A 176 -3.46 -11.20 -8.62
N PHE A 177 -4.43 -10.96 -7.76
CA PHE A 177 -5.67 -11.75 -7.70
C PHE A 177 -6.82 -10.91 -8.23
N ALA A 178 -7.49 -11.36 -9.29
CA ALA A 178 -8.62 -10.65 -9.87
C ALA A 178 -9.83 -11.56 -10.02
N GLY A 179 -11.04 -11.00 -9.87
CA GLY A 179 -12.28 -11.75 -9.96
C GLY A 179 -13.47 -10.95 -10.45
N ILE A 180 -14.48 -11.67 -10.92
CA ILE A 180 -15.80 -11.16 -11.26
C ILE A 180 -16.84 -11.94 -10.46
N LEU A 181 -17.59 -11.23 -9.61
CA LEU A 181 -18.73 -11.78 -8.87
C LEU A 181 -20.02 -11.55 -9.67
N ASP A 182 -20.76 -12.64 -9.97
CA ASP A 182 -22.13 -12.54 -10.42
C ASP A 182 -23.07 -12.39 -9.20
N LEU A 183 -23.69 -11.23 -9.08
CA LEU A 183 -24.57 -10.86 -7.96
C LEU A 183 -25.89 -11.62 -7.92
N ARG A 184 -26.25 -12.34 -8.98
CA ARG A 184 -27.47 -13.16 -9.04
C ARG A 184 -27.24 -14.57 -8.49
N THR A 185 -26.02 -15.10 -8.69
CA THR A 185 -25.72 -16.50 -8.40
C THR A 185 -24.74 -16.68 -7.25
N GLY A 186 -23.94 -15.64 -6.92
CA GLY A 186 -22.82 -15.74 -6.00
C GLY A 186 -21.60 -16.46 -6.57
N GLU A 187 -21.59 -16.74 -7.88
CA GLU A 187 -20.44 -17.32 -8.56
C GLU A 187 -19.35 -16.26 -8.74
N ILE A 188 -18.13 -16.58 -8.34
CA ILE A 188 -16.93 -15.78 -8.61
C ILE A 188 -16.09 -16.53 -9.62
N SER A 189 -15.92 -15.97 -10.81
CA SER A 189 -14.87 -16.33 -11.74
C SER A 189 -13.62 -15.54 -11.40
N PHE A 190 -12.50 -16.20 -11.16
CA PHE A 190 -11.25 -15.53 -10.76
C PHE A 190 -10.04 -16.08 -11.50
N SER A 191 -8.95 -15.32 -11.46
CA SER A 191 -7.64 -15.73 -11.95
C SER A 191 -6.56 -15.21 -11.00
N ASP A 192 -5.50 -16.02 -10.82
CA ASP A 192 -4.38 -15.76 -9.94
C ASP A 192 -3.10 -15.57 -10.77
N GLY A 193 -2.45 -14.44 -10.63
CA GLY A 193 -1.16 -14.08 -11.20
C GLY A 193 -0.04 -14.09 -10.14
N GLY A 194 0.09 -15.18 -9.39
CA GLY A 194 1.15 -15.34 -8.40
C GLY A 194 0.92 -14.61 -7.08
N HIS A 195 -0.30 -14.23 -6.80
CA HIS A 195 -0.68 -13.52 -5.58
C HIS A 195 -1.02 -14.48 -4.43
N GLU A 196 -1.12 -13.93 -3.20
CA GLU A 196 -1.59 -14.67 -2.04
C GLU A 196 -3.03 -15.16 -2.23
N LEU A 197 -3.30 -16.41 -1.77
CA LEU A 197 -4.62 -16.99 -1.92
C LEU A 197 -5.59 -16.44 -0.87
N PRO A 198 -6.81 -16.05 -1.27
CA PRO A 198 -7.79 -15.50 -0.35
C PRO A 198 -8.33 -16.54 0.65
N PHE A 199 -8.84 -16.02 1.77
CA PHE A 199 -9.67 -16.79 2.69
C PHE A 199 -11.14 -16.68 2.30
N LEU A 200 -11.83 -17.82 2.25
CA LEU A 200 -13.28 -17.91 2.15
C LEU A 200 -13.88 -17.83 3.56
N LEU A 201 -14.72 -16.82 3.81
CA LEU A 201 -15.51 -16.68 5.02
C LEU A 201 -16.80 -17.48 4.88
N ARG A 202 -17.05 -18.41 5.79
CA ARG A 202 -18.21 -19.29 5.76
C ARG A 202 -19.42 -18.67 6.44
N HIS A 203 -20.61 -19.00 5.97
CA HIS A 203 -21.87 -18.51 6.53
C HIS A 203 -22.17 -19.09 7.93
N ASP A 204 -21.60 -20.24 8.26
CA ASP A 204 -21.73 -20.91 9.57
C ASP A 204 -20.62 -20.52 10.55
N GLY A 205 -19.76 -19.61 10.17
CA GLY A 205 -18.55 -19.21 10.88
C GLY A 205 -17.33 -20.01 10.43
N GLY A 206 -16.18 -19.42 10.70
CA GLY A 206 -14.88 -19.95 10.27
C GLY A 206 -14.38 -19.36 8.96
N ALA A 207 -13.10 -19.60 8.72
CA ALA A 207 -12.40 -19.17 7.52
C ALA A 207 -11.52 -20.30 7.00
N ALA A 208 -11.47 -20.48 5.69
CA ALA A 208 -10.62 -21.47 5.04
C ALA A 208 -9.94 -20.84 3.83
N MET A 209 -8.62 -21.03 3.71
CA MET A 209 -7.92 -20.60 2.50
C MET A 209 -8.45 -21.41 1.31
N ILE A 210 -8.66 -20.74 0.18
CA ILE A 210 -9.07 -21.46 -1.04
C ILE A 210 -7.93 -22.36 -1.54
N GLU A 211 -8.29 -23.46 -2.19
CA GLU A 211 -7.29 -24.38 -2.74
C GLU A 211 -6.72 -23.85 -4.05
N LYS A 212 -5.39 -23.86 -4.17
CA LYS A 212 -4.71 -23.53 -5.41
C LYS A 212 -4.72 -24.73 -6.36
N LYS A 213 -5.46 -24.66 -7.45
CA LYS A 213 -5.44 -25.71 -8.48
C LYS A 213 -4.21 -25.61 -9.37
N LYS A 214 -3.88 -24.43 -9.87
CA LYS A 214 -2.63 -24.09 -10.60
C LYS A 214 -2.46 -22.57 -10.60
N GLY A 215 -1.42 -22.04 -9.96
CA GLY A 215 -1.14 -20.61 -9.98
C GLY A 215 -0.64 -20.11 -11.32
N GLY A 216 -0.97 -18.88 -11.67
CA GLY A 216 -0.39 -18.13 -12.77
C GLY A 216 0.99 -17.58 -12.43
N LEU A 217 1.70 -17.11 -13.45
CA LEU A 217 2.92 -16.34 -13.29
C LEU A 217 2.56 -14.87 -12.98
N VAL A 218 3.43 -14.15 -12.30
CA VAL A 218 3.29 -12.70 -12.09
C VAL A 218 3.16 -11.95 -13.42
N LEU A 219 2.44 -10.83 -13.43
CA LEU A 219 2.25 -10.02 -14.63
C LEU A 219 3.45 -9.08 -14.85
N GLY A 220 3.76 -8.81 -16.11
CA GLY A 220 4.88 -7.93 -16.51
C GLY A 220 6.21 -8.67 -16.68
N PHE A 221 6.24 -10.01 -16.49
CA PHE A 221 7.49 -10.79 -16.54
C PHE A 221 7.64 -11.59 -17.84
N VAL A 222 6.61 -12.32 -18.28
CA VAL A 222 6.61 -13.10 -19.54
C VAL A 222 5.38 -12.74 -20.34
N ALA A 223 5.54 -12.14 -21.52
CA ALA A 223 4.45 -11.60 -22.32
C ALA A 223 3.41 -12.65 -22.76
N GLU A 224 3.86 -13.88 -23.01
CA GLU A 224 3.03 -15.00 -23.50
C GLU A 224 2.43 -15.81 -22.34
N SER A 225 2.45 -15.30 -21.10
CA SER A 225 1.83 -16.00 -19.97
C SER A 225 0.33 -16.19 -20.17
N VAL A 226 -0.15 -17.39 -19.84
CA VAL A 226 -1.57 -17.76 -19.92
C VAL A 226 -2.17 -17.81 -18.51
N TYR A 227 -3.29 -17.13 -18.34
CA TYR A 227 -4.00 -17.04 -17.07
C TYR A 227 -5.34 -17.80 -17.17
N ARG A 228 -5.52 -18.77 -16.29
CA ARG A 228 -6.70 -19.62 -16.29
C ARG A 228 -7.77 -19.09 -15.34
N ASN A 229 -9.03 -19.24 -15.75
CA ASN A 229 -10.14 -18.99 -14.84
C ASN A 229 -10.38 -20.21 -13.95
N ASP A 230 -10.59 -19.93 -12.67
CA ASP A 230 -11.16 -20.84 -11.70
C ASP A 230 -12.49 -20.26 -11.16
N LEU A 231 -13.27 -21.07 -10.47
CA LEU A 231 -14.59 -20.71 -9.96
C LEU A 231 -14.69 -20.97 -8.47
N ILE A 232 -15.32 -20.03 -7.76
CA ILE A 232 -15.77 -20.17 -6.37
C ILE A 232 -17.27 -19.94 -6.37
N GLN A 233 -18.02 -20.80 -5.70
CA GLN A 233 -19.45 -20.61 -5.46
C GLN A 233 -19.65 -20.15 -4.02
N LEU A 234 -20.10 -18.89 -3.85
CA LEU A 234 -20.50 -18.38 -2.56
C LEU A 234 -21.96 -18.80 -2.25
N GLN A 235 -22.19 -19.13 -0.98
CA GLN A 235 -23.53 -19.19 -0.42
C GLN A 235 -23.92 -17.82 0.15
N PRO A 236 -25.22 -17.47 0.23
CA PRO A 236 -25.63 -16.22 0.87
C PRO A 236 -25.03 -16.06 2.27
N GLY A 237 -24.39 -14.92 2.53
CA GLY A 237 -23.68 -14.63 3.77
C GLY A 237 -22.19 -15.00 3.75
N GLU A 238 -21.71 -15.74 2.74
CA GLU A 238 -20.28 -16.04 2.57
C GLU A 238 -19.54 -14.88 1.89
N GLY A 239 -18.20 -14.90 1.97
CA GLY A 239 -17.37 -13.87 1.37
C GLY A 239 -15.93 -14.28 1.20
N LEU A 240 -15.13 -13.39 0.61
CA LEU A 240 -13.69 -13.53 0.46
C LEU A 240 -12.96 -12.43 1.21
N VAL A 241 -11.82 -12.78 1.80
CA VAL A 241 -10.81 -11.85 2.29
C VAL A 241 -9.54 -12.08 1.48
N ILE A 242 -9.13 -11.05 0.76
CA ILE A 242 -7.95 -11.05 -0.08
C ILE A 242 -6.96 -10.07 0.55
N TYR A 243 -5.66 -10.39 0.51
CA TYR A 243 -4.64 -9.63 1.24
C TYR A 243 -3.30 -9.70 0.51
N THR A 244 -2.43 -8.71 0.73
CA THR A 244 -1.04 -8.74 0.29
C THR A 244 -0.14 -9.33 1.36
N ASP A 245 1.06 -9.74 0.99
CA ASP A 245 2.03 -10.41 1.87
C ASP A 245 2.42 -9.54 3.08
N GLY A 246 2.36 -8.19 2.96
CA GLY A 246 2.58 -7.29 4.09
C GLY A 246 1.69 -7.56 5.31
N VAL A 247 0.55 -8.23 5.14
CA VAL A 247 -0.29 -8.70 6.25
C VAL A 247 0.37 -9.88 6.96
N THR A 248 0.78 -10.88 6.21
CA THR A 248 1.34 -12.14 6.75
C THR A 248 2.80 -12.02 7.14
N GLU A 249 3.53 -11.10 6.53
CA GLU A 249 4.93 -10.77 6.81
C GLU A 249 5.09 -9.66 7.87
N ALA A 250 3.97 -9.10 8.36
CA ALA A 250 4.01 -8.17 9.49
C ALA A 250 4.75 -8.79 10.68
N MET A 251 5.79 -8.10 11.17
CA MET A 251 6.77 -8.63 12.13
C MET A 251 6.62 -7.97 13.49
N ASN A 252 6.78 -8.76 14.56
CA ASN A 252 6.82 -8.25 15.93
C ASN A 252 8.26 -7.96 16.41
N GLY A 253 8.43 -7.45 17.62
CA GLY A 253 9.72 -7.15 18.22
C GLY A 253 10.63 -8.36 18.42
N ASP A 254 10.10 -9.58 18.43
CA ASP A 254 10.84 -10.84 18.52
C ASP A 254 11.18 -11.44 17.15
N HIS A 255 10.95 -10.68 16.07
CA HIS A 255 11.15 -11.10 14.67
C HIS A 255 10.28 -12.28 14.23
N GLU A 256 9.14 -12.50 14.88
CA GLU A 256 8.15 -13.44 14.40
C GLU A 256 7.22 -12.78 13.37
N LEU A 257 6.77 -13.54 12.36
CA LEU A 257 5.80 -13.09 11.38
C LEU A 257 4.36 -13.35 11.87
N PHE A 258 3.43 -12.46 11.48
CA PHE A 258 2.00 -12.67 11.75
C PHE A 258 1.50 -13.97 11.13
N ASN A 259 1.91 -14.26 9.92
CA ASN A 259 1.67 -15.44 9.07
C ASN A 259 0.20 -15.76 8.77
N ALA A 260 -0.02 -16.63 7.76
CA ALA A 260 -1.35 -17.00 7.30
C ALA A 260 -2.18 -17.78 8.34
N THR A 261 -1.52 -18.49 9.28
CA THR A 261 -2.24 -19.21 10.34
C THR A 261 -2.91 -18.23 11.31
N ARG A 262 -2.16 -17.22 11.80
CA ARG A 262 -2.72 -16.18 12.69
C ARG A 262 -3.80 -15.35 11.99
N LEU A 263 -3.63 -15.09 10.68
CA LEU A 263 -4.67 -14.44 9.87
C LEU A 263 -5.94 -15.31 9.85
N GLY A 264 -5.82 -16.59 9.53
CA GLY A 264 -6.94 -17.54 9.52
C GLY A 264 -7.65 -17.63 10.87
N ASP A 265 -6.90 -17.72 11.98
CA ASP A 265 -7.43 -17.73 13.34
C ASP A 265 -8.20 -16.44 13.67
N SER A 266 -7.65 -15.28 13.25
CA SER A 266 -8.31 -13.98 13.41
C SER A 266 -9.62 -13.90 12.65
N LEU A 267 -9.66 -14.43 11.42
CA LEU A 267 -10.85 -14.48 10.58
C LEU A 267 -11.89 -15.47 11.12
N ALA A 268 -11.47 -16.65 11.61
CA ALA A 268 -12.37 -17.65 12.18
C ALA A 268 -13.07 -17.18 13.47
N ALA A 269 -12.48 -16.23 14.18
CA ALA A 269 -13.08 -15.62 15.37
C ALA A 269 -14.13 -14.53 15.06
N ILE A 270 -14.36 -14.20 13.77
CA ILE A 270 -15.29 -13.16 13.35
C ILE A 270 -16.69 -13.74 13.20
N SER A 271 -17.72 -12.99 13.70
CA SER A 271 -19.12 -13.37 13.50
C SER A 271 -19.48 -13.41 12.01
N PRO A 272 -20.21 -14.42 11.55
CA PRO A 272 -20.61 -14.53 10.16
C PRO A 272 -21.53 -13.40 9.67
N ASP A 273 -22.21 -12.68 10.57
CA ASP A 273 -23.14 -11.61 10.22
C ASP A 273 -22.49 -10.21 10.19
N CYS A 274 -21.18 -10.09 10.39
CA CYS A 274 -20.52 -8.80 10.40
C CYS A 274 -20.32 -8.23 8.99
N SER A 275 -20.19 -6.90 8.86
CA SER A 275 -19.90 -6.23 7.60
C SER A 275 -18.47 -6.50 7.13
N ALA A 276 -18.21 -6.32 5.83
CA ALA A 276 -16.86 -6.37 5.24
C ALA A 276 -15.91 -5.38 5.95
N ARG A 277 -16.39 -4.19 6.30
CA ARG A 277 -15.64 -3.22 7.09
C ARG A 277 -15.22 -3.78 8.46
N THR A 278 -16.15 -4.40 9.17
CA THR A 278 -15.84 -5.01 10.49
C THR A 278 -14.79 -6.12 10.37
N VAL A 279 -14.83 -6.90 9.27
CA VAL A 279 -13.79 -7.92 8.99
C VAL A 279 -12.42 -7.26 8.86
N ILE A 280 -12.30 -6.24 8.02
CA ILE A 280 -11.05 -5.48 7.81
C ILE A 280 -10.55 -4.89 9.13
N ASP A 281 -11.40 -4.17 9.86
CA ASP A 281 -11.03 -3.50 11.11
C ASP A 281 -10.52 -4.51 12.16
N ARG A 282 -11.12 -5.68 12.25
CA ARG A 282 -10.68 -6.74 13.18
C ARG A 282 -9.33 -7.33 12.79
N VAL A 283 -9.12 -7.64 11.52
CA VAL A 283 -7.81 -8.13 11.03
C VAL A 283 -6.73 -7.10 11.27
N MET A 284 -6.96 -5.83 10.90
CA MET A 284 -6.00 -4.74 11.12
C MET A 284 -5.66 -4.55 12.61
N ASN A 285 -6.66 -4.65 13.48
CA ASN A 285 -6.42 -4.58 14.93
C ASN A 285 -5.60 -5.77 15.43
N SER A 286 -5.83 -6.98 14.90
CA SER A 286 -5.03 -8.17 15.25
C SER A 286 -3.58 -8.04 14.79
N VAL A 287 -3.35 -7.53 13.57
CA VAL A 287 -2.00 -7.26 13.04
C VAL A 287 -1.30 -6.21 13.90
N ARG A 288 -1.95 -5.07 14.18
CA ARG A 288 -1.37 -3.99 15.00
C ARG A 288 -1.05 -4.45 16.44
N ALA A 289 -1.94 -5.24 17.04
CA ALA A 289 -1.71 -5.80 18.39
C ALA A 289 -0.51 -6.78 18.41
N PHE A 290 -0.30 -7.54 17.33
CA PHE A 290 0.83 -8.45 17.19
C PHE A 290 2.15 -7.73 16.95
N VAL A 291 2.15 -6.72 16.06
CA VAL A 291 3.33 -5.94 15.67
C VAL A 291 3.84 -5.05 16.81
N GLY A 292 2.92 -4.46 17.60
CA GLY A 292 3.27 -3.52 18.66
C GLY A 292 3.95 -2.26 18.10
N GLU A 293 5.13 -1.94 18.62
CA GLU A 293 5.92 -0.76 18.21
C GLU A 293 6.93 -1.06 17.07
N HIS A 294 6.96 -2.30 16.55
CA HIS A 294 7.89 -2.64 15.47
C HIS A 294 7.52 -1.89 14.18
N PRO A 295 8.49 -1.33 13.43
CA PRO A 295 8.22 -0.61 12.19
C PRO A 295 7.59 -1.51 11.13
N GLN A 296 6.62 -0.99 10.40
CA GLN A 296 6.04 -1.67 9.24
C GLN A 296 7.09 -1.87 8.14
N SER A 297 7.24 -3.10 7.66
CA SER A 297 8.23 -3.49 6.64
C SER A 297 7.72 -3.40 5.21
N ASP A 298 6.42 -3.68 5.01
CA ASP A 298 5.76 -3.68 3.70
C ASP A 298 4.40 -3.01 3.70
N ASP A 299 3.88 -2.69 2.51
CA ASP A 299 2.53 -2.18 2.34
C ASP A 299 1.52 -3.23 2.82
N ILE A 300 0.50 -2.80 3.55
CA ILE A 300 -0.55 -3.69 4.06
C ILE A 300 -1.83 -3.38 3.32
N THR A 301 -2.30 -4.34 2.52
CA THR A 301 -3.56 -4.21 1.80
C THR A 301 -4.50 -5.37 2.10
N LEU A 302 -5.75 -5.04 2.36
CA LEU A 302 -6.83 -5.99 2.61
C LEU A 302 -8.06 -5.58 1.82
N LEU A 303 -8.75 -6.56 1.22
CA LEU A 303 -10.05 -6.40 0.59
C LEU A 303 -10.97 -7.51 1.11
N ALA A 304 -12.09 -7.13 1.70
CA ALA A 304 -13.16 -8.06 2.11
C ALA A 304 -14.39 -7.82 1.23
N LEU A 305 -14.94 -8.90 0.69
CA LEU A 305 -16.14 -8.92 -0.13
C LEU A 305 -17.11 -9.95 0.46
N ARG A 306 -18.38 -9.58 0.69
CA ARG A 306 -19.45 -10.47 1.15
C ARG A 306 -20.62 -10.43 0.19
N TRP A 307 -21.18 -11.59 -0.09
CA TRP A 307 -22.37 -11.70 -0.91
C TRP A 307 -23.57 -12.10 -0.05
N HIS A 308 -24.66 -11.30 -0.11
CA HIS A 308 -25.84 -11.44 0.72
C HIS A 308 -26.99 -12.20 0.03
N GLY A 309 -26.74 -12.65 -1.20
CA GLY A 309 -27.74 -13.34 -2.01
C GLY A 309 -28.42 -12.43 -3.04
N PRO A 310 -29.18 -13.03 -3.96
CA PRO A 310 -29.80 -12.29 -5.08
C PRO A 310 -30.88 -11.30 -4.65
N SER A 311 -31.50 -11.52 -3.49
CA SER A 311 -32.56 -10.67 -2.95
C SER A 311 -32.06 -9.61 -1.97
N GLY A 312 -30.77 -9.59 -1.63
CA GLY A 312 -30.19 -8.61 -0.74
C GLY A 312 -30.72 -8.67 0.69
N ASN A 313 -30.53 -9.78 1.38
CA ASN A 313 -30.75 -9.86 2.84
C ASN A 313 -29.45 -9.43 3.58
N GLY A 314 -28.92 -8.27 3.24
CA GLY A 314 -27.75 -7.71 3.95
C GLY A 314 -28.07 -7.45 5.43
N PRO A 315 -27.07 -7.46 6.34
CA PRO A 315 -27.28 -7.15 7.74
C PRO A 315 -27.91 -5.76 7.88
N PRO A 316 -28.75 -5.53 8.90
CA PRO A 316 -29.25 -4.19 9.18
C PRO A 316 -28.06 -3.26 9.43
N ALA A 317 -28.17 -2.01 8.93
CA ALA A 317 -27.18 -0.98 9.24
C ALA A 317 -26.95 -0.96 10.76
N ALA A 318 -25.69 -1.03 11.18
CA ALA A 318 -25.36 -0.86 12.60
C ALA A 318 -25.67 0.58 12.99
N ASP A 319 -26.53 0.76 13.99
CA ASP A 319 -26.81 2.05 14.66
C ASP A 319 -25.57 2.64 15.32
#